data_855f88c64a5e6e611828199efa5fe14b
#
_entry.id   855f88c64a5e6e611828199efa5fe14b
#
_cell.length_a   1.000
_cell.length_b   1.000
_cell.length_c   1.000
_cell.angle_alpha   90.00
_cell.angle_beta   90.00
_cell.angle_gamma   90.00
#
_symmetry.space_group_name_H-M   'P 1'
#
loop_
_entity.id
_entity.type
_entity.pdbx_description
1 polymer ?
#
loop_
_entity_poly.entity_id
_entity_poly.type
_entity_poly.pdbx_seq_one_letter_code
_entity_poly.pdbx_strand_id
1 'polypeptide(L)'
;MPLVLMCGFPCSGKSLRTQQLRDFFQVKESVQVVTSDEERSLRNSVFADSRRETQLRGELKSEVIRLLSKEQLVILDSANYIKGFRYELYCLSKSVKTTHCVIHTDTAVDTCWQWNSQRPQEEQYSKEIFDGLVRRFEAPDSRNRWDSPLFTVHQDEELPLEAVWEALRGRKAPPPNLATQCQPLASPNFLYDLDRLTSETIKAILKEQYTCAEGDELAVPGCSEKVVLHHKFGAGELTRLRRQFLVYTKSHPVDDVAKIPNLFVHYLNTTAS
;
A
#
# COMPACT_ATOMS: atom_id res chain seq x y z
N MET A 1 8.30 -2.36 -8.20
CA MET A 1 8.30 -1.75 -9.55
C MET A 1 7.13 -0.81 -9.68
N PRO A 2 7.31 0.31 -10.39
CA PRO A 2 6.30 1.35 -10.41
C PRO A 2 5.07 1.01 -11.27
N LEU A 3 3.96 1.65 -10.94
CA LEU A 3 2.69 1.58 -11.66
C LEU A 3 2.37 2.96 -12.25
N VAL A 4 2.16 3.04 -13.55
CA VAL A 4 1.68 4.24 -14.24
C VAL A 4 0.21 4.06 -14.57
N LEU A 5 -0.63 5.00 -14.15
CA LEU A 5 -2.06 5.02 -14.46
C LEU A 5 -2.34 6.11 -15.49
N MET A 6 -2.77 5.72 -16.68
CA MET A 6 -3.28 6.68 -17.67
C MET A 6 -4.70 7.07 -17.29
N CYS A 7 -5.03 8.35 -17.33
CA CYS A 7 -6.35 8.89 -17.02
C CYS A 7 -6.75 9.94 -18.05
N GLY A 8 -8.02 9.99 -18.42
CA GLY A 8 -8.52 10.98 -19.38
C GLY A 8 -9.78 10.50 -20.10
N PHE A 9 -10.42 11.41 -20.82
CA PHE A 9 -11.62 11.14 -21.61
C PHE A 9 -11.41 10.02 -22.66
N PRO A 10 -12.46 9.37 -23.14
CA PRO A 10 -12.35 8.54 -24.33
C PRO A 10 -11.69 9.34 -25.46
N CYS A 11 -10.80 8.70 -26.21
CA CYS A 11 -10.08 9.33 -27.33
C CYS A 11 -9.23 10.57 -27.00
N SER A 12 -8.77 10.75 -25.74
CA SER A 12 -7.95 11.89 -25.34
C SER A 12 -6.44 11.69 -25.62
N GLY A 13 -6.04 10.68 -26.39
CA GLY A 13 -4.64 10.44 -26.72
C GLY A 13 -3.88 9.55 -25.72
N LYS A 14 -4.52 8.91 -24.75
CA LYS A 14 -3.88 8.04 -23.75
C LYS A 14 -2.94 7.00 -24.36
N SER A 15 -3.40 6.23 -25.33
CA SER A 15 -2.60 5.16 -25.94
C SER A 15 -1.39 5.70 -26.71
N LEU A 16 -1.46 6.91 -27.28
CA LEU A 16 -0.31 7.59 -27.88
C LEU A 16 0.73 7.92 -26.80
N ARG A 17 0.29 8.49 -25.69
CA ARG A 17 1.20 8.80 -24.57
C ARG A 17 1.73 7.54 -23.89
N THR A 18 0.93 6.48 -23.83
CA THR A 18 1.40 5.15 -23.37
C THR A 18 2.52 4.62 -24.24
N GLN A 19 2.42 4.76 -25.56
CA GLN A 19 3.48 4.34 -26.48
C GLN A 19 4.76 5.15 -26.27
N GLN A 20 4.67 6.47 -26.11
CA GLN A 20 5.83 7.34 -25.79
C GLN A 20 6.53 6.92 -24.50
N LEU A 21 5.76 6.63 -23.44
CA LEU A 21 6.28 6.12 -22.17
C LEU A 21 6.98 4.77 -22.35
N ARG A 22 6.34 3.85 -23.05
CA ARG A 22 6.88 2.53 -23.32
C ARG A 22 8.21 2.64 -24.06
N ASP A 23 8.27 3.40 -25.16
CA ASP A 23 9.47 3.54 -25.98
C ASP A 23 10.63 4.14 -25.18
N PHE A 24 10.34 5.10 -24.30
CA PHE A 24 11.34 5.71 -23.45
C PHE A 24 11.81 4.78 -22.33
N PHE A 25 10.89 4.08 -21.66
CA PHE A 25 11.23 3.26 -20.49
C PHE A 25 11.80 1.89 -20.87
N GLN A 26 11.41 1.30 -21.99
CA GLN A 26 11.92 -0.02 -22.41
C GLN A 26 13.43 -0.06 -22.68
N VAL A 27 14.05 1.09 -22.91
CA VAL A 27 15.51 1.22 -23.00
C VAL A 27 16.17 1.10 -21.63
N LYS A 28 15.44 1.45 -20.55
CA LYS A 28 15.93 1.49 -19.18
C LYS A 28 15.56 0.23 -18.39
N GLU A 29 14.40 -0.36 -18.66
CA GLU A 29 13.90 -1.52 -17.93
C GLU A 29 12.78 -2.28 -18.68
N SER A 30 12.36 -3.44 -18.14
CA SER A 30 11.22 -4.18 -18.68
C SER A 30 9.92 -3.43 -18.41
N VAL A 31 9.12 -3.20 -19.45
CA VAL A 31 7.83 -2.49 -19.40
C VAL A 31 6.72 -3.40 -19.88
N GLN A 32 5.65 -3.48 -19.09
CA GLN A 32 4.42 -4.17 -19.47
C GLN A 32 3.28 -3.16 -19.58
N VAL A 33 2.52 -3.26 -20.65
CA VAL A 33 1.33 -2.43 -20.87
C VAL A 33 0.10 -3.30 -20.69
N VAL A 34 -0.77 -2.90 -19.77
CA VAL A 34 -2.08 -3.51 -19.56
C VAL A 34 -3.10 -2.59 -20.22
N THR A 35 -3.86 -3.13 -21.15
CA THR A 35 -4.84 -2.36 -21.91
C THR A 35 -6.10 -3.19 -22.16
N SER A 36 -7.22 -2.51 -22.33
CA SER A 36 -8.48 -3.10 -22.82
C SER A 36 -8.61 -3.06 -24.34
N ASP A 37 -7.53 -2.72 -25.04
CA ASP A 37 -7.58 -2.44 -26.48
C ASP A 37 -7.81 -3.68 -27.36
N GLU A 38 -7.63 -4.88 -26.84
CA GLU A 38 -7.87 -6.13 -27.59
C GLU A 38 -9.35 -6.28 -28.03
N GLU A 39 -10.27 -5.61 -27.31
CA GLU A 39 -11.71 -5.63 -27.61
C GLU A 39 -12.25 -4.28 -28.09
N ARG A 40 -11.50 -3.56 -28.93
CA ARG A 40 -11.91 -2.23 -29.43
C ARG A 40 -13.27 -2.21 -30.09
N SER A 41 -13.62 -3.25 -30.83
CA SER A 41 -14.95 -3.40 -31.49
C SER A 41 -16.10 -3.60 -30.50
N LEU A 42 -15.82 -4.05 -29.28
CA LEU A 42 -16.83 -4.32 -28.26
C LEU A 42 -17.07 -3.15 -27.28
N ARG A 43 -16.35 -2.04 -27.44
CA ARG A 43 -16.39 -0.90 -26.49
C ARG A 43 -17.80 -0.42 -26.20
N ASN A 44 -18.62 -0.23 -27.23
CA ASN A 44 -20.00 0.24 -27.05
C ASN A 44 -20.82 -0.75 -26.22
N SER A 45 -20.68 -2.05 -26.45
CA SER A 45 -21.41 -3.07 -25.71
C SER A 45 -20.92 -3.22 -24.26
N VAL A 46 -19.64 -2.99 -24.02
CA VAL A 46 -19.06 -3.04 -22.66
C VAL A 46 -19.52 -1.84 -21.83
N PHE A 47 -19.42 -0.63 -22.38
CA PHE A 47 -19.77 0.59 -21.63
C PHE A 47 -21.27 0.90 -21.60
N ALA A 48 -22.09 0.19 -22.37
CA ALA A 48 -23.55 0.23 -22.26
C ALA A 48 -24.08 -0.57 -21.05
N ASP A 49 -23.33 -1.55 -20.56
CA ASP A 49 -23.72 -2.43 -19.45
C ASP A 49 -22.77 -2.25 -18.26
N SER A 50 -23.31 -1.79 -17.14
CA SER A 50 -22.53 -1.58 -15.90
C SER A 50 -21.88 -2.85 -15.36
N ARG A 51 -22.45 -4.02 -15.60
CA ARG A 51 -21.87 -5.32 -15.19
C ARG A 51 -20.65 -5.65 -16.02
N ARG A 52 -20.73 -5.50 -17.34
CA ARG A 52 -19.61 -5.71 -18.25
C ARG A 52 -18.47 -4.72 -17.98
N GLU A 53 -18.81 -3.46 -17.74
CA GLU A 53 -17.82 -2.46 -17.37
C GLU A 53 -17.13 -2.79 -16.03
N THR A 54 -17.87 -3.30 -15.04
CA THR A 54 -17.31 -3.75 -13.76
C THR A 54 -16.42 -4.97 -13.95
N GLN A 55 -16.83 -5.91 -14.79
CA GLN A 55 -16.03 -7.08 -15.14
C GLN A 55 -14.70 -6.67 -15.80
N LEU A 56 -14.74 -5.79 -16.80
CA LEU A 56 -13.54 -5.26 -17.46
C LEU A 56 -12.56 -4.63 -16.45
N ARG A 57 -13.06 -3.80 -15.53
CA ARG A 57 -12.22 -3.24 -14.48
C ARG A 57 -11.60 -4.32 -13.58
N GLY A 58 -12.35 -5.38 -13.27
CA GLY A 58 -11.88 -6.52 -12.52
C GLY A 58 -10.76 -7.28 -13.23
N GLU A 59 -10.90 -7.49 -14.54
CA GLU A 59 -9.90 -8.14 -15.40
C GLU A 59 -8.62 -7.30 -15.49
N LEU A 60 -8.73 -6.01 -15.78
CA LEU A 60 -7.59 -5.08 -15.80
C LEU A 60 -6.85 -5.05 -14.46
N LYS A 61 -7.59 -4.99 -13.36
CA LYS A 61 -7.01 -5.04 -12.02
C LYS A 61 -6.27 -6.36 -11.77
N SER A 62 -6.86 -7.49 -12.14
CA SER A 62 -6.26 -8.82 -11.97
C SER A 62 -4.96 -8.93 -12.77
N GLU A 63 -4.94 -8.39 -13.99
CA GLU A 63 -3.75 -8.35 -14.82
C GLU A 63 -2.65 -7.45 -14.21
N VAL A 64 -3.02 -6.26 -13.72
CA VAL A 64 -2.09 -5.39 -12.98
C VAL A 64 -1.51 -6.13 -11.77
N ILE A 65 -2.32 -6.83 -10.98
CA ILE A 65 -1.86 -7.62 -9.82
C ILE A 65 -0.86 -8.68 -10.25
N ARG A 66 -1.15 -9.41 -11.32
CA ARG A 66 -0.29 -10.47 -11.86
C ARG A 66 1.08 -9.95 -12.30
N LEU A 67 1.11 -8.77 -12.92
CA LEU A 67 2.32 -8.16 -13.48
C LEU A 67 3.07 -7.29 -12.48
N LEU A 68 2.38 -6.76 -11.45
CA LEU A 68 2.95 -5.85 -10.48
C LEU A 68 3.92 -6.61 -9.56
N SER A 69 5.16 -6.72 -10.00
CA SER A 69 6.27 -7.36 -9.31
C SER A 69 7.36 -6.32 -9.00
N LYS A 70 8.47 -6.73 -8.42
CA LYS A 70 9.61 -5.83 -8.16
C LYS A 70 10.51 -5.60 -9.39
N GLU A 71 10.24 -6.25 -10.51
CA GLU A 71 11.20 -6.34 -11.64
C GLU A 71 10.74 -5.67 -12.94
N GLN A 72 9.48 -5.23 -13.03
CA GLN A 72 8.96 -4.63 -14.27
C GLN A 72 8.09 -3.41 -13.98
N LEU A 73 8.14 -2.41 -14.86
CA LEU A 73 7.24 -1.27 -14.85
C LEU A 73 5.93 -1.67 -15.51
N VAL A 74 4.82 -1.33 -14.88
CA VAL A 74 3.46 -1.60 -15.41
C VAL A 74 2.79 -0.28 -15.77
N ILE A 75 2.29 -0.17 -17.01
CA ILE A 75 1.49 0.95 -17.48
C ILE A 75 0.06 0.44 -17.71
N LEU A 76 -0.91 1.00 -17.00
CA LEU A 76 -2.32 0.70 -17.22
C LEU A 76 -2.91 1.74 -18.18
N ASP A 77 -3.04 1.36 -19.45
CA ASP A 77 -3.69 2.15 -20.50
C ASP A 77 -5.19 1.86 -20.54
N SER A 78 -5.91 2.56 -19.71
CA SER A 78 -7.37 2.52 -19.67
C SER A 78 -7.91 3.91 -19.32
N ALA A 79 -9.23 4.09 -19.38
CA ALA A 79 -9.83 5.38 -19.05
C ALA A 79 -9.58 5.82 -17.61
N ASN A 80 -9.59 4.87 -16.66
CA ASN A 80 -9.34 5.08 -15.23
C ASN A 80 -10.12 6.28 -14.64
N TYR A 81 -11.30 6.52 -15.17
CA TYR A 81 -12.11 7.71 -14.93
C TYR A 81 -12.80 7.72 -13.57
N ILE A 82 -12.91 6.55 -12.91
CA ILE A 82 -13.53 6.42 -11.58
C ILE A 82 -12.47 6.62 -10.50
N LYS A 83 -12.67 7.61 -9.63
CA LYS A 83 -11.79 7.90 -8.50
C LYS A 83 -11.58 6.70 -7.56
N GLY A 84 -12.66 5.97 -7.25
CA GLY A 84 -12.59 4.77 -6.42
C GLY A 84 -11.70 3.68 -7.02
N PHE A 85 -11.72 3.50 -8.33
CA PHE A 85 -10.85 2.53 -9.01
C PHE A 85 -9.37 2.95 -8.97
N ARG A 86 -9.07 4.24 -9.18
CA ARG A 86 -7.70 4.76 -9.00
C ARG A 86 -7.20 4.57 -7.57
N TYR A 87 -8.07 4.80 -6.57
CA TYR A 87 -7.73 4.53 -5.17
C TYR A 87 -7.44 3.04 -4.92
N GLU A 88 -8.20 2.14 -5.51
CA GLU A 88 -7.99 0.70 -5.41
C GLU A 88 -6.61 0.28 -5.97
N LEU A 89 -6.25 0.79 -7.15
CA LEU A 89 -4.95 0.56 -7.78
C LEU A 89 -3.79 1.17 -6.96
N TYR A 90 -4.00 2.32 -6.35
CA TYR A 90 -3.06 2.88 -5.39
C TYR A 90 -2.87 1.97 -4.17
N CYS A 91 -3.92 1.39 -3.62
CA CYS A 91 -3.81 0.45 -2.51
C CYS A 91 -3.01 -0.80 -2.91
N LEU A 92 -3.15 -1.27 -4.14
CA LEU A 92 -2.34 -2.36 -4.68
C LEU A 92 -0.85 -1.99 -4.74
N SER A 93 -0.50 -0.81 -5.28
CA SER A 93 0.90 -0.37 -5.32
C SER A 93 1.51 -0.29 -3.92
N LYS A 94 0.73 0.15 -2.92
CA LYS A 94 1.16 0.16 -1.52
C LYS A 94 1.38 -1.23 -0.95
N SER A 95 0.49 -2.18 -1.24
CA SER A 95 0.57 -3.55 -0.71
C SER A 95 1.86 -4.26 -1.15
N VAL A 96 2.29 -4.02 -2.39
CA VAL A 96 3.55 -4.55 -2.92
C VAL A 96 4.76 -3.62 -2.70
N LYS A 97 4.57 -2.53 -1.92
CA LYS A 97 5.61 -1.56 -1.56
C LYS A 97 6.29 -0.94 -2.79
N THR A 98 5.49 -0.53 -3.77
CA THR A 98 5.97 0.12 -4.99
C THR A 98 5.43 1.53 -5.14
N THR A 99 6.05 2.30 -6.01
CA THR A 99 5.63 3.66 -6.36
C THR A 99 4.55 3.64 -7.44
N HIS A 100 3.80 4.71 -7.56
CA HIS A 100 2.86 4.93 -8.66
C HIS A 100 2.87 6.40 -9.07
N CYS A 101 2.33 6.68 -10.26
CA CYS A 101 1.94 8.02 -10.69
C CYS A 101 0.69 7.95 -11.57
N VAL A 102 0.04 9.10 -11.74
CA VAL A 102 -1.10 9.27 -12.65
C VAL A 102 -0.70 10.24 -13.74
N ILE A 103 -0.98 9.86 -14.99
CA ILE A 103 -0.81 10.74 -16.16
C ILE A 103 -2.21 11.06 -16.68
N HIS A 104 -2.57 12.32 -16.61
CA HIS A 104 -3.84 12.84 -17.07
C HIS A 104 -3.66 13.48 -18.45
N THR A 105 -4.29 12.88 -19.46
CA THR A 105 -4.39 13.49 -20.80
C THR A 105 -5.58 14.45 -20.79
N ASP A 106 -5.29 15.74 -20.61
CA ASP A 106 -6.29 16.81 -20.55
C ASP A 106 -6.50 17.37 -21.97
N THR A 107 -7.49 16.80 -22.65
CA THR A 107 -7.88 17.14 -24.02
C THR A 107 -9.32 17.60 -24.01
N ALA A 108 -9.64 18.68 -24.73
CA ALA A 108 -10.99 19.18 -24.83
C ALA A 108 -11.97 18.12 -25.36
N VAL A 109 -13.18 18.07 -24.81
CA VAL A 109 -14.20 17.07 -25.16
C VAL A 109 -14.51 17.07 -26.66
N ASP A 110 -14.60 18.27 -27.27
CA ASP A 110 -14.86 18.42 -28.70
C ASP A 110 -13.73 17.82 -29.54
N THR A 111 -12.49 18.03 -29.15
CA THR A 111 -11.31 17.44 -29.82
C THR A 111 -11.33 15.90 -29.67
N CYS A 112 -11.65 15.39 -28.48
CA CYS A 112 -11.81 13.96 -28.25
C CYS A 112 -12.89 13.34 -29.16
N TRP A 113 -14.00 14.07 -29.34
CA TRP A 113 -15.07 13.63 -30.23
C TRP A 113 -14.64 13.65 -31.70
N GLN A 114 -13.93 14.69 -32.14
CA GLN A 114 -13.35 14.74 -33.48
C GLN A 114 -12.42 13.56 -33.75
N TRP A 115 -11.52 13.28 -32.82
CA TRP A 115 -10.62 12.12 -32.94
C TRP A 115 -11.36 10.78 -32.91
N ASN A 116 -12.47 10.69 -32.16
CA ASN A 116 -13.33 9.51 -32.21
C ASN A 116 -13.92 9.29 -33.61
N SER A 117 -14.39 10.37 -34.23
CA SER A 117 -15.00 10.31 -35.58
C SER A 117 -14.03 9.98 -36.72
N GLN A 118 -12.73 10.17 -36.48
CA GLN A 118 -11.67 9.82 -37.44
C GLN A 118 -11.25 8.33 -37.37
N ARG A 119 -11.71 7.59 -36.36
CA ARG A 119 -11.42 6.16 -36.22
C ARG A 119 -12.27 5.32 -37.20
N PRO A 120 -11.83 4.07 -37.48
CA PRO A 120 -12.72 3.10 -38.14
C PRO A 120 -14.05 2.97 -37.41
N GLN A 121 -15.14 2.85 -38.14
CA GLN A 121 -16.50 2.85 -37.58
C GLN A 121 -16.69 1.81 -36.48
N GLU A 122 -16.02 0.68 -36.57
CA GLU A 122 -16.07 -0.42 -35.59
C GLU A 122 -15.41 -0.05 -34.25
N GLU A 123 -14.46 0.90 -34.28
CA GLU A 123 -13.70 1.36 -33.08
C GLU A 123 -14.29 2.66 -32.51
N GLN A 124 -15.29 3.26 -33.13
CA GLN A 124 -15.87 4.50 -32.63
C GLN A 124 -16.78 4.25 -31.42
N TYR A 125 -16.68 5.12 -30.43
CA TYR A 125 -17.72 5.22 -29.42
C TYR A 125 -18.98 5.83 -30.05
N SER A 126 -20.15 5.28 -29.75
CA SER A 126 -21.41 5.96 -30.04
C SER A 126 -21.51 7.25 -29.21
N LYS A 127 -22.27 8.24 -29.74
CA LYS A 127 -22.41 9.52 -29.05
C LYS A 127 -22.95 9.38 -27.64
N GLU A 128 -23.91 8.51 -27.44
CA GLU A 128 -24.52 8.22 -26.16
C GLU A 128 -23.49 7.68 -25.13
N ILE A 129 -22.70 6.69 -25.53
CA ILE A 129 -21.66 6.09 -24.68
C ILE A 129 -20.55 7.10 -24.38
N PHE A 130 -20.10 7.85 -25.40
CA PHE A 130 -19.07 8.87 -25.22
C PHE A 130 -19.52 9.93 -24.21
N ASP A 131 -20.69 10.51 -24.38
CA ASP A 131 -21.26 11.53 -23.48
C ASP A 131 -21.49 10.95 -22.06
N GLY A 132 -21.92 9.68 -21.99
CA GLY A 132 -22.06 8.97 -20.73
C GLY A 132 -20.75 8.83 -19.97
N LEU A 133 -19.64 8.50 -20.63
CA LEU A 133 -18.32 8.40 -20.07
C LEU A 133 -17.76 9.77 -19.63
N VAL A 134 -17.98 10.82 -20.46
CA VAL A 134 -17.59 12.18 -20.13
C VAL A 134 -18.31 12.68 -18.87
N ARG A 135 -19.62 12.44 -18.75
CA ARG A 135 -20.41 12.84 -17.56
C ARG A 135 -19.98 12.12 -16.28
N ARG A 136 -19.50 10.88 -16.38
CA ARG A 136 -19.06 10.07 -15.24
C ARG A 136 -17.58 10.27 -14.91
N PHE A 137 -16.87 11.11 -15.66
CA PHE A 137 -15.45 11.33 -15.48
C PHE A 137 -15.17 12.11 -14.19
N GLU A 138 -14.43 11.49 -13.30
CA GLU A 138 -13.94 12.09 -12.06
C GLU A 138 -12.48 12.49 -12.25
N ALA A 139 -12.23 13.76 -12.52
CA ALA A 139 -10.89 14.28 -12.79
C ALA A 139 -9.91 13.96 -11.65
N PRO A 140 -8.67 13.56 -11.97
CA PRO A 140 -7.66 13.34 -10.95
C PRO A 140 -7.25 14.68 -10.32
N ASP A 141 -6.90 14.63 -9.02
CA ASP A 141 -6.52 15.80 -8.24
C ASP A 141 -5.25 15.50 -7.44
N SER A 142 -4.19 16.27 -7.68
CA SER A 142 -2.88 16.10 -7.04
C SER A 142 -2.90 16.22 -5.52
N ARG A 143 -3.94 16.83 -4.93
CA ARG A 143 -4.16 16.88 -3.48
C ARG A 143 -4.51 15.51 -2.88
N ASN A 144 -5.03 14.61 -3.70
CA ASN A 144 -5.32 13.24 -3.30
C ASN A 144 -4.06 12.38 -3.41
N ARG A 145 -3.70 11.69 -2.34
CA ARG A 145 -2.52 10.81 -2.30
C ARG A 145 -2.53 9.69 -3.34
N TRP A 146 -3.71 9.25 -3.81
CA TRP A 146 -3.84 8.20 -4.83
C TRP A 146 -3.77 8.73 -6.26
N ASP A 147 -3.90 10.02 -6.44
CA ASP A 147 -3.70 10.71 -7.71
C ASP A 147 -2.31 11.39 -7.77
N SER A 148 -1.49 11.31 -6.70
CA SER A 148 -0.19 11.98 -6.62
C SER A 148 0.98 11.00 -6.66
N PRO A 149 2.02 11.25 -7.49
CA PRO A 149 2.21 12.42 -8.37
C PRO A 149 1.29 12.39 -9.58
N LEU A 150 0.79 13.57 -9.94
CA LEU A 150 -0.07 13.78 -11.09
C LEU A 150 0.69 14.59 -12.16
N PHE A 151 0.74 14.05 -13.37
CA PHE A 151 1.25 14.73 -14.54
C PHE A 151 0.08 15.00 -15.50
N THR A 152 -0.33 16.24 -15.58
CA THR A 152 -1.35 16.67 -16.56
C THR A 152 -0.64 17.09 -17.83
N VAL A 153 -1.08 16.57 -18.97
CA VAL A 153 -0.47 16.82 -20.29
C VAL A 153 -1.58 17.21 -21.25
N HIS A 154 -1.50 18.41 -21.79
CA HIS A 154 -2.40 18.88 -22.84
C HIS A 154 -2.04 18.30 -24.21
N GLN A 155 -2.94 18.46 -25.17
CA GLN A 155 -2.77 17.83 -26.51
C GLN A 155 -1.47 18.24 -27.21
N ASP A 156 -1.09 19.54 -27.09
CA ASP A 156 0.04 20.15 -27.77
C ASP A 156 1.34 20.14 -26.95
N GLU A 157 1.31 19.56 -25.75
CA GLU A 157 2.46 19.49 -24.86
C GLU A 157 3.23 18.17 -25.01
N GLU A 158 4.53 18.27 -24.82
CA GLU A 158 5.38 17.10 -24.71
C GLU A 158 5.20 16.42 -23.35
N LEU A 159 5.26 15.09 -23.36
CA LEU A 159 5.19 14.32 -22.12
C LEU A 159 6.51 14.49 -21.33
N PRO A 160 6.47 14.88 -20.04
CA PRO A 160 7.68 15.09 -19.24
C PRO A 160 8.30 13.75 -18.79
N LEU A 161 8.85 12.99 -19.73
CA LEU A 161 9.30 11.60 -19.57
C LEU A 161 10.31 11.43 -18.43
N GLU A 162 11.31 12.32 -18.34
CA GLU A 162 12.33 12.25 -17.28
C GLU A 162 11.75 12.57 -15.90
N ALA A 163 10.83 13.54 -15.81
CA ALA A 163 10.15 13.86 -14.53
C ALA A 163 9.26 12.70 -14.06
N VAL A 164 8.59 12.01 -15.00
CA VAL A 164 7.81 10.80 -14.69
C VAL A 164 8.74 9.68 -14.20
N TRP A 165 9.89 9.48 -14.87
CA TRP A 165 10.88 8.50 -14.45
C TRP A 165 11.40 8.77 -13.04
N GLU A 166 11.79 10.01 -12.76
CA GLU A 166 12.29 10.43 -11.45
C GLU A 166 11.21 10.26 -10.36
N ALA A 167 9.96 10.61 -10.65
CA ALA A 167 8.85 10.42 -9.73
C ALA A 167 8.61 8.93 -9.38
N LEU A 168 8.88 8.02 -10.31
CA LEU A 168 8.70 6.59 -10.11
C LEU A 168 9.91 5.93 -9.42
N ARG A 169 11.14 6.38 -9.69
CA ARG A 169 12.37 5.75 -9.22
C ARG A 169 13.05 6.50 -8.08
N GLY A 170 13.00 7.81 -8.07
CA GLY A 170 13.59 8.66 -7.02
C GLY A 170 12.79 8.70 -5.72
N ARG A 171 11.53 8.30 -5.74
CA ARG A 171 10.65 8.33 -4.56
C ARG A 171 10.67 7.03 -3.77
N LYS A 172 10.57 7.17 -2.44
CA LYS A 172 10.27 6.03 -1.55
C LYS A 172 8.83 5.58 -1.75
N ALA A 173 8.63 4.26 -1.91
CA ALA A 173 7.29 3.71 -1.93
C ALA A 173 6.52 4.05 -0.63
N PRO A 174 5.25 4.43 -0.71
CA PRO A 174 4.45 4.70 0.48
C PRO A 174 4.34 3.44 1.34
N PRO A 175 4.41 3.56 2.68
CA PRO A 175 4.28 2.40 3.57
C PRO A 175 2.91 1.74 3.40
N PRO A 176 2.82 0.42 3.56
CA PRO A 176 1.54 -0.30 3.54
C PRO A 176 0.56 0.29 4.55
N ASN A 177 -0.73 0.13 4.30
CA ASN A 177 -1.76 0.62 5.21
C ASN A 177 -1.78 -0.27 6.46
N LEU A 178 -1.51 0.31 7.64
CA LEU A 178 -1.48 -0.42 8.91
C LEU A 178 -2.78 -1.19 9.19
N ALA A 179 -3.93 -0.65 8.76
CA ALA A 179 -5.23 -1.30 8.93
C ALA A 179 -5.43 -2.58 8.09
N THR A 180 -4.61 -2.79 7.05
CA THR A 180 -4.70 -3.97 6.17
C THR A 180 -3.54 -4.93 6.36
N GLN A 181 -2.58 -4.61 7.23
CA GLN A 181 -1.53 -5.54 7.61
C GLN A 181 -2.12 -6.56 8.59
N CYS A 182 -2.11 -7.83 8.20
CA CYS A 182 -2.24 -8.89 9.19
C CYS A 182 -1.07 -8.76 10.15
N GLN A 183 -1.36 -8.69 11.45
CA GLN A 183 -0.30 -8.82 12.46
C GLN A 183 0.44 -10.14 12.18
N PRO A 184 1.78 -10.16 12.29
CA PRO A 184 2.51 -11.41 12.19
C PRO A 184 1.84 -12.44 13.09
N LEU A 185 1.55 -13.63 12.55
CA LEU A 185 1.08 -14.74 13.38
C LEU A 185 2.17 -14.96 14.42
N ALA A 186 1.82 -14.84 15.69
CA ALA A 186 2.73 -15.19 16.77
C ALA A 186 3.28 -16.60 16.51
N SER A 187 4.57 -16.84 16.79
CA SER A 187 5.15 -18.15 16.62
C SER A 187 4.27 -19.20 17.33
N PRO A 188 4.16 -20.42 16.84
CA PRO A 188 3.35 -21.47 17.47
C PRO A 188 3.63 -21.63 18.97
N ASN A 189 4.86 -21.31 19.39
CA ASN A 189 5.32 -21.40 20.78
C ASN A 189 5.27 -20.06 21.52
N PHE A 190 4.80 -18.97 20.90
CA PHE A 190 4.84 -17.63 21.51
C PHE A 190 4.22 -17.59 22.91
N LEU A 191 3.04 -18.17 23.08
CA LEU A 191 2.38 -18.17 24.38
C LEU A 191 3.14 -18.99 25.44
N TYR A 192 3.76 -20.08 25.04
CA TYR A 192 4.61 -20.89 25.91
C TYR A 192 5.88 -20.11 26.33
N ASP A 193 6.56 -19.52 25.37
CA ASP A 193 7.77 -18.73 25.63
C ASP A 193 7.45 -17.50 26.47
N LEU A 194 6.35 -16.81 26.19
CA LEU A 194 5.88 -15.68 26.98
C LEU A 194 5.63 -16.09 28.44
N ASP A 195 4.97 -17.22 28.66
CA ASP A 195 4.72 -17.75 30.00
C ASP A 195 6.01 -18.15 30.71
N ARG A 196 6.88 -18.89 30.04
CA ARG A 196 8.17 -19.36 30.56
C ARG A 196 9.09 -18.19 30.91
N LEU A 197 9.37 -17.30 29.97
CA LEU A 197 10.31 -16.18 30.16
C LEU A 197 9.88 -15.21 31.26
N THR A 198 8.58 -14.85 31.29
CA THR A 198 8.07 -13.98 32.37
C THR A 198 8.10 -14.67 33.74
N SER A 199 7.89 -15.98 33.79
CA SER A 199 8.01 -16.78 35.02
C SER A 199 9.46 -16.85 35.54
N GLU A 200 10.40 -17.06 34.63
CA GLU A 200 11.83 -17.07 34.92
C GLU A 200 12.32 -15.69 35.46
N THR A 201 11.85 -14.62 34.82
CA THR A 201 12.11 -13.23 35.26
C THR A 201 11.64 -12.98 36.71
N ILE A 202 10.40 -13.39 37.04
CA ILE A 202 9.87 -13.27 38.41
C ILE A 202 10.72 -14.04 39.42
N LYS A 203 11.06 -15.29 39.09
CA LYS A 203 11.91 -16.11 39.99
C LYS A 203 13.28 -15.45 40.24
N ALA A 204 13.86 -14.87 39.19
CA ALA A 204 15.13 -14.15 39.33
C ALA A 204 14.98 -12.93 40.25
N ILE A 205 13.95 -12.09 40.03
CA ILE A 205 13.67 -10.91 40.87
C ILE A 205 13.46 -11.32 42.32
N LEU A 206 12.61 -12.32 42.61
CA LEU A 206 12.35 -12.79 43.98
C LEU A 206 13.61 -13.30 44.67
N LYS A 207 14.51 -13.95 43.95
CA LYS A 207 15.75 -14.48 44.48
C LYS A 207 16.75 -13.37 44.80
N GLU A 208 16.99 -12.47 43.84
CA GLU A 208 18.04 -11.47 43.96
C GLU A 208 17.65 -10.31 44.89
N GLN A 209 16.36 -9.95 45.03
CA GLN A 209 15.91 -8.87 45.91
C GLN A 209 16.21 -9.08 47.42
N TYR A 210 16.52 -10.33 47.85
CA TYR A 210 16.89 -10.59 49.25
C TYR A 210 18.20 -9.90 49.65
N THR A 211 19.11 -9.72 48.71
CA THR A 211 20.45 -9.12 48.93
C THR A 211 20.49 -7.63 48.61
N CYS A 212 19.38 -7.06 48.09
CA CYS A 212 19.30 -5.66 47.67
C CYS A 212 18.51 -4.82 48.69
N ALA A 213 18.85 -3.52 48.77
CA ALA A 213 18.13 -2.52 49.53
C ALA A 213 17.08 -1.83 48.63
N GLU A 214 16.15 -1.08 49.22
CA GLU A 214 15.24 -0.20 48.46
C GLU A 214 16.03 0.91 47.79
N GLY A 215 15.75 1.15 46.51
CA GLY A 215 16.49 2.06 45.65
C GLY A 215 17.59 1.42 44.79
N ASP A 216 17.95 0.16 45.04
CA ASP A 216 18.95 -0.54 44.25
C ASP A 216 18.39 -0.99 42.86
N GLU A 217 19.32 -1.11 41.91
CA GLU A 217 19.08 -1.64 40.60
C GLU A 217 19.42 -3.13 40.53
N LEU A 218 18.45 -3.96 40.23
CA LEU A 218 18.59 -5.40 40.15
C LEU A 218 18.77 -5.86 38.70
N ALA A 219 19.86 -6.56 38.42
CA ALA A 219 20.12 -7.16 37.12
C ALA A 219 19.38 -8.48 36.98
N VAL A 220 18.56 -8.61 35.92
CA VAL A 220 17.85 -9.86 35.63
C VAL A 220 18.57 -10.59 34.49
N PRO A 221 18.83 -11.89 34.62
CA PRO A 221 19.49 -12.67 33.56
C PRO A 221 18.72 -12.60 32.24
N GLY A 222 19.45 -12.30 31.16
CA GLY A 222 18.83 -12.18 29.82
C GLY A 222 18.15 -10.83 29.54
N CYS A 223 18.23 -9.88 30.48
CA CYS A 223 17.73 -8.50 30.28
C CYS A 223 18.90 -7.52 30.17
N SER A 224 18.75 -6.55 29.26
CA SER A 224 19.66 -5.39 29.19
C SER A 224 19.21 -4.26 30.14
N GLU A 225 17.92 -4.22 30.45
CA GLU A 225 17.31 -3.26 31.37
C GLU A 225 17.29 -3.85 32.80
N LYS A 226 17.55 -3.02 33.79
CA LYS A 226 17.56 -3.43 35.22
C LYS A 226 16.22 -3.08 35.86
N VAL A 227 15.82 -3.86 36.86
CA VAL A 227 14.65 -3.57 37.70
C VAL A 227 15.03 -2.60 38.79
N VAL A 228 14.33 -1.49 38.91
CA VAL A 228 14.50 -0.52 40.00
C VAL A 228 13.61 -0.94 41.18
N LEU A 229 14.22 -1.23 42.33
CA LEU A 229 13.51 -1.66 43.51
C LEU A 229 13.01 -0.47 44.33
N HIS A 230 11.83 0.07 44.00
CA HIS A 230 11.18 1.10 44.81
C HIS A 230 10.72 0.56 46.16
N HIS A 231 10.43 -0.72 46.24
CA HIS A 231 10.12 -1.52 47.43
C HIS A 231 10.40 -2.99 47.15
N LYS A 232 10.36 -3.84 48.16
CA LYS A 232 10.51 -5.29 48.00
C LYS A 232 9.20 -5.87 47.42
N PHE A 233 9.25 -6.42 46.22
CA PHE A 233 8.11 -7.03 45.57
C PHE A 233 7.62 -8.27 46.30
N GLY A 234 6.31 -8.32 46.57
CA GLY A 234 5.64 -9.52 47.03
C GLY A 234 5.41 -10.50 45.86
N ALA A 235 5.46 -11.82 46.14
CA ALA A 235 5.18 -12.84 45.12
C ALA A 235 3.76 -12.70 44.52
N GLY A 236 2.78 -12.30 45.31
CA GLY A 236 1.41 -12.03 44.85
C GLY A 236 1.31 -10.83 43.90
N GLU A 237 2.07 -9.78 44.23
CA GLU A 237 2.14 -8.55 43.42
C GLU A 237 2.76 -8.82 42.05
N LEU A 238 3.92 -9.44 41.98
CA LEU A 238 4.56 -9.83 40.73
C LEU A 238 3.69 -10.77 39.90
N THR A 239 2.97 -11.69 40.55
CA THR A 239 2.02 -12.57 39.85
C THR A 239 0.87 -11.79 39.23
N ARG A 240 0.34 -10.76 39.92
CA ARG A 240 -0.71 -9.86 39.41
C ARG A 240 -0.20 -9.06 38.21
N LEU A 241 0.96 -8.41 38.33
CA LEU A 241 1.57 -7.61 37.26
C LEU A 241 1.89 -8.47 36.04
N ARG A 242 2.40 -9.70 36.25
CA ARG A 242 2.60 -10.65 35.16
C ARG A 242 1.31 -10.98 34.43
N ARG A 243 0.20 -11.25 35.14
CA ARG A 243 -1.08 -11.54 34.49
C ARG A 243 -1.55 -10.38 33.63
N GLN A 244 -1.41 -9.15 34.08
CA GLN A 244 -1.75 -7.96 33.30
C GLN A 244 -0.87 -7.83 32.05
N PHE A 245 0.44 -8.03 32.18
CA PHE A 245 1.40 -8.04 31.07
C PHE A 245 1.08 -9.15 30.06
N LEU A 246 0.76 -10.35 30.50
CA LEU A 246 0.37 -11.46 29.65
C LEU A 246 -0.89 -11.15 28.82
N VAL A 247 -1.92 -10.53 29.43
CA VAL A 247 -3.15 -10.14 28.74
C VAL A 247 -2.83 -9.11 27.65
N TYR A 248 -2.04 -8.10 27.98
CA TYR A 248 -1.64 -7.07 27.03
C TYR A 248 -0.81 -7.64 25.86
N THR A 249 0.19 -8.47 26.15
CA THR A 249 1.10 -9.03 25.15
C THR A 249 0.43 -10.08 24.26
N LYS A 250 -0.63 -10.76 24.74
CA LYS A 250 -1.46 -11.64 23.91
C LYS A 250 -2.18 -10.90 22.81
N SER A 251 -2.66 -9.69 23.09
CA SER A 251 -3.32 -8.84 22.09
C SER A 251 -2.35 -8.04 21.21
N HIS A 252 -1.09 -7.93 21.64
CA HIS A 252 -0.02 -7.23 20.94
C HIS A 252 1.23 -8.10 20.86
N PRO A 253 1.23 -9.15 20.01
CA PRO A 253 2.36 -10.07 19.89
C PRO A 253 3.64 -9.35 19.52
N VAL A 254 4.75 -9.77 20.13
CA VAL A 254 6.08 -9.25 19.88
C VAL A 254 6.74 -10.09 18.79
N ASP A 255 7.36 -9.46 17.82
CA ASP A 255 8.01 -10.13 16.69
C ASP A 255 9.23 -10.96 17.11
N ASP A 256 9.90 -10.55 18.18
CA ASP A 256 11.12 -11.17 18.68
C ASP A 256 10.93 -11.62 20.14
N VAL A 257 10.86 -12.93 20.33
CA VAL A 257 10.67 -13.59 21.62
C VAL A 257 11.80 -13.23 22.62
N ALA A 258 13.02 -12.97 22.13
CA ALA A 258 14.15 -12.60 22.98
C ALA A 258 13.96 -11.23 23.68
N LYS A 259 13.08 -10.38 23.18
CA LYS A 259 12.78 -9.07 23.78
C LYS A 259 11.75 -9.13 24.93
N ILE A 260 11.08 -10.26 25.11
CA ILE A 260 10.02 -10.40 26.13
C ILE A 260 10.53 -10.08 27.54
N PRO A 261 11.69 -10.58 28.01
CA PRO A 261 12.16 -10.27 29.34
C PRO A 261 12.40 -8.78 29.56
N ASN A 262 13.01 -8.09 28.57
CA ASN A 262 13.25 -6.65 28.65
C ASN A 262 11.94 -5.84 28.69
N LEU A 263 10.97 -6.21 27.85
CA LEU A 263 9.64 -5.56 27.83
C LEU A 263 8.91 -5.75 29.17
N PHE A 264 9.06 -6.92 29.77
CA PHE A 264 8.44 -7.19 31.06
C PHE A 264 9.13 -6.42 32.18
N VAL A 265 10.46 -6.30 32.19
CA VAL A 265 11.21 -5.46 33.14
C VAL A 265 10.82 -3.98 32.98
N HIS A 266 10.77 -3.48 31.77
CA HIS A 266 10.28 -2.13 31.48
C HIS A 266 8.86 -1.87 32.00
N TYR A 267 7.96 -2.84 31.76
CA TYR A 267 6.61 -2.78 32.29
C TYR A 267 6.57 -2.71 33.83
N LEU A 268 7.40 -3.52 34.51
CA LEU A 268 7.50 -3.49 35.96
C LEU A 268 7.97 -2.13 36.46
N ASN A 269 9.05 -1.57 35.90
CA ASN A 269 9.58 -0.26 36.27
C ASN A 269 8.54 0.86 36.06
N THR A 270 7.73 0.78 35.02
CA THR A 270 6.72 1.82 34.71
C THR A 270 5.47 1.69 35.59
N THR A 271 5.15 0.48 36.06
CA THR A 271 3.88 0.23 36.77
C THR A 271 4.04 0.19 38.30
N ALA A 272 5.28 -0.04 38.78
CA ALA A 272 5.60 -0.11 40.21
C ALA A 272 6.16 1.21 40.77
N SER A 273 6.20 2.25 39.93
CA SER A 273 6.62 3.63 40.31
C SER A 273 5.57 4.34 41.15
#